data_5209d79695b9271dbe8901d5bd8ad8c7
#
_entry.id   5209d79695b9271dbe8901d5bd8ad8c7
#
_cell.length_a   1.000
_cell.length_b   1.000
_cell.length_c   1.000
_cell.angle_alpha   90.00
_cell.angle_beta   90.00
_cell.angle_gamma   90.00
#
_symmetry.space_group_name_H-M   'P 1'
#
loop_
_entity.id
_entity.type
_entity.pdbx_description
1 polymer ?
#
loop_
_entity_poly.entity_id
_entity_poly.type
_entity_poly.pdbx_seq_one_letter_code
_entity_poly.pdbx_strand_id
1 'polypeptide(L)'
;MSRPKPKILLKHTNTNTYRTEEILKAEAVYAVVYNGQPINIKTYTDAASDSSSPKYKKTIFPNSGSAHTLATRLNSLFNTDKFTVIEMTNGTLHKK
;
A
#
# COMPACT_ATOMS: atom_id res chain seq x y z
N MET A 1 0.40 2.30 -25.68
CA MET A 1 -0.44 1.15 -25.36
C MET A 1 -1.24 1.40 -24.12
N SER A 2 -2.53 1.23 -24.21
CA SER A 2 -3.39 1.33 -23.04
C SER A 2 -3.32 0.06 -22.22
N ARG A 3 -3.40 0.21 -20.90
CA ARG A 3 -3.49 -0.96 -20.04
C ARG A 3 -4.85 -1.61 -20.19
N PRO A 4 -4.94 -2.95 -20.13
CA PRO A 4 -6.25 -3.59 -20.11
C PRO A 4 -7.03 -3.11 -18.89
N LYS A 5 -8.34 -3.00 -19.06
CA LYS A 5 -9.21 -2.60 -17.96
C LYS A 5 -9.23 -3.68 -16.89
N PRO A 6 -9.14 -3.33 -15.61
CA PRO A 6 -9.21 -4.33 -14.55
C PRO A 6 -10.59 -5.00 -14.56
N LYS A 7 -10.58 -6.28 -14.22
CA LYS A 7 -11.83 -7.03 -14.10
C LYS A 7 -12.57 -6.61 -12.83
N ILE A 8 -13.84 -6.30 -12.96
CA ILE A 8 -14.69 -5.98 -11.82
C ILE A 8 -15.20 -7.27 -11.20
N LEU A 9 -14.88 -7.50 -9.95
CA LEU A 9 -15.33 -8.68 -9.22
C LEU A 9 -16.67 -8.47 -8.55
N LEU A 10 -16.88 -7.32 -7.94
CA LEU A 10 -18.11 -6.94 -7.27
C LEU A 10 -18.37 -5.46 -7.49
N LYS A 11 -19.64 -5.08 -7.52
CA LYS A 11 -20.02 -3.69 -7.67
C LYS A 11 -21.24 -3.41 -6.80
N HIS A 12 -21.23 -2.28 -6.11
CA HIS A 12 -22.35 -1.84 -5.29
C HIS A 12 -22.58 -0.35 -5.48
N THR A 13 -23.82 0.03 -5.72
CA THR A 13 -24.21 1.43 -5.83
C THR A 13 -25.18 1.77 -4.70
N ASN A 14 -24.87 2.80 -3.93
CA ASN A 14 -25.76 3.31 -2.92
C ASN A 14 -26.80 4.20 -3.60
N THR A 15 -28.08 3.83 -3.50
CA THR A 15 -29.15 4.55 -4.21
C THR A 15 -29.48 5.90 -3.58
N ASN A 16 -29.10 6.14 -2.34
CA ASN A 16 -29.35 7.43 -1.67
C ASN A 16 -28.30 8.48 -2.02
N THR A 17 -27.04 8.07 -2.08
CA THR A 17 -25.93 9.00 -2.36
C THR A 17 -25.40 8.89 -3.79
N TYR A 18 -25.85 7.88 -4.53
CA TYR A 18 -25.36 7.52 -5.87
C TYR A 18 -23.87 7.21 -5.91
N ARG A 19 -23.30 6.87 -4.75
CA ARG A 19 -21.90 6.47 -4.66
C ARG A 19 -21.76 5.00 -5.05
N THR A 20 -20.85 4.72 -5.96
CA THR A 20 -20.58 3.36 -6.42
C THR A 20 -19.21 2.89 -5.91
N GLU A 21 -19.17 1.68 -5.41
CA GLU A 21 -17.92 1.02 -5.05
C GLU A 21 -17.74 -0.20 -5.92
N GLU A 22 -16.55 -0.37 -6.46
CA GLU A 22 -16.19 -1.51 -7.28
C GLU A 22 -15.01 -2.22 -6.67
N ILE A 23 -15.11 -3.56 -6.62
CA ILE A 23 -13.98 -4.40 -6.21
C ILE A 23 -13.33 -4.92 -7.47
N LEU A 24 -12.11 -4.51 -7.70
CA LEU A 24 -11.37 -4.84 -8.91
C LEU A 24 -10.36 -5.94 -8.63
N LYS A 25 -10.20 -6.83 -9.60
CA LYS A 25 -9.16 -7.86 -9.51
C LYS A 25 -7.78 -7.20 -9.65
N ALA A 26 -6.87 -7.53 -8.75
CA ALA A 26 -5.47 -7.16 -8.86
C ALA A 26 -4.66 -8.38 -9.28
N GLU A 27 -3.63 -8.16 -10.10
CA GLU A 27 -2.78 -9.27 -10.57
C GLU A 27 -1.90 -9.78 -9.43
N ALA A 28 -1.51 -8.90 -8.52
CA ALA A 28 -0.63 -9.22 -7.40
C ALA A 28 -0.75 -8.11 -6.38
N VAL A 29 -0.14 -8.30 -5.22
CA VAL A 29 0.09 -7.20 -4.29
C VAL A 29 1.59 -6.95 -4.21
N TYR A 30 1.96 -5.70 -3.97
CA TYR A 30 3.35 -5.27 -3.95
C TYR A 30 3.64 -4.66 -2.60
N ALA A 31 4.60 -5.25 -1.90
CA ALA A 31 4.95 -4.81 -0.56
C ALA A 31 6.34 -4.17 -0.56
N VAL A 32 6.46 -3.05 0.14
CA VAL A 32 7.75 -2.45 0.41
C VAL A 32 8.31 -3.13 1.65
N VAL A 33 9.54 -3.63 1.53
CA VAL A 33 10.22 -4.34 2.61
C VAL A 33 11.58 -3.67 2.86
N TYR A 34 12.12 -3.86 4.03
CA TYR A 34 13.45 -3.38 4.37
C TYR A 34 14.38 -4.56 4.58
N ASN A 35 15.42 -4.64 3.75
CA ASN A 35 16.39 -5.74 3.83
C ASN A 35 15.69 -7.12 3.82
N GLY A 36 14.65 -7.23 2.98
CA GLY A 36 13.88 -8.47 2.84
C GLY A 36 12.86 -8.72 3.94
N GLN A 37 12.70 -7.83 4.90
CA GLN A 37 11.80 -8.03 6.03
C GLN A 37 10.54 -7.19 5.89
N PRO A 38 9.37 -7.73 6.27
CA PRO A 38 8.17 -6.92 6.32
C PRO A 38 8.32 -5.76 7.28
N ILE A 39 7.72 -4.62 6.93
CA ILE A 39 7.85 -3.40 7.71
C ILE A 39 6.50 -2.76 7.98
N ASN A 40 6.49 -1.88 8.96
CA ASN A 40 5.40 -0.95 9.20
C ASN A 40 6.03 0.44 9.31
N ILE A 41 5.30 1.47 8.87
CA ILE A 41 5.82 2.84 8.91
C ILE A 41 5.00 3.64 9.91
N LYS A 42 5.68 4.16 10.91
CA LYS A 42 5.08 5.00 11.95
C LYS A 42 5.61 6.43 11.77
N THR A 43 4.71 7.38 11.77
CA THR A 43 5.06 8.80 11.64
C THR A 43 4.53 9.56 12.84
N TYR A 44 5.36 10.36 13.45
CA TYR A 44 4.95 11.23 14.54
C TYR A 44 5.89 12.44 14.62
N THR A 45 5.45 13.45 15.37
CA THR A 45 6.23 14.67 15.58
C THR A 45 6.74 14.70 17.01
N ASP A 46 8.04 14.99 17.16
CA ASP A 46 8.66 15.06 18.47
C ASP A 46 8.49 16.39 19.18
N ALA A 47 7.78 17.36 18.55
CA ALA A 47 7.57 18.66 19.17
C ALA A 47 6.85 18.50 20.51
N ALA A 48 7.38 19.18 21.55
CA ALA A 48 6.85 19.05 22.90
C ALA A 48 5.40 19.48 23.03
N SER A 49 4.95 20.40 22.15
CA SER A 49 3.59 20.90 22.15
C SER A 49 2.65 20.07 21.30
N ASP A 50 3.16 19.06 20.59
CA ASP A 50 2.33 18.27 19.69
C ASP A 50 1.66 17.13 20.43
N SER A 51 0.33 17.17 20.44
CA SER A 51 -0.48 16.14 21.06
C SER A 51 -1.02 15.12 20.06
N SER A 52 -0.59 15.18 18.80
CA SER A 52 -1.08 14.28 17.76
C SER A 52 -0.67 12.85 18.02
N SER A 53 -1.59 11.93 17.76
CA SER A 53 -1.29 10.51 17.81
C SER A 53 -0.39 10.10 16.66
N PRO A 54 0.47 9.10 16.85
CA PRO A 54 1.25 8.56 15.74
C PRO A 54 0.35 8.05 14.62
N LYS A 55 0.81 8.17 13.40
CA LYS A 55 0.09 7.68 12.22
C LYS A 55 0.92 6.58 11.56
N TYR A 56 0.22 5.62 11.01
CA TYR A 56 0.84 4.51 10.29
C TYR A 56 0.53 4.62 8.81
N LYS A 57 1.52 4.39 7.97
CA LYS A 57 1.37 4.49 6.54
C LYS A 57 1.29 3.11 5.91
N LYS A 58 0.59 3.06 4.81
CA LYS A 58 0.42 1.85 4.02
C LYS A 58 1.74 1.43 3.39
N THR A 59 2.05 0.14 3.44
CA THR A 59 3.27 -0.41 2.85
C THR A 59 2.99 -1.45 1.77
N ILE A 60 1.73 -1.84 1.59
CA ILE A 60 1.32 -2.86 0.62
C ILE A 60 0.30 -2.25 -0.33
N PHE A 61 0.48 -2.48 -1.63
CA PHE A 61 -0.30 -1.84 -2.68
C PHE A 61 -0.73 -2.85 -3.74
N PRO A 62 -1.90 -2.63 -4.38
CA PRO A 62 -2.33 -3.49 -5.48
C PRO A 62 -1.63 -3.16 -6.81
N ASN A 63 -0.78 -2.13 -6.86
CA ASN A 63 -0.04 -1.80 -8.07
C ASN A 63 1.42 -1.54 -7.73
N SER A 64 2.30 -1.88 -8.68
CA SER A 64 3.74 -1.77 -8.47
C SER A 64 4.24 -0.33 -8.43
N GLY A 65 3.58 0.56 -9.17
CA GLY A 65 4.03 1.96 -9.24
C GLY A 65 4.02 2.63 -7.88
N SER A 66 2.95 2.47 -7.12
CA SER A 66 2.84 3.05 -5.78
C SER A 66 3.89 2.49 -4.82
N ALA A 67 4.14 1.17 -4.90
CA ALA A 67 5.14 0.53 -4.06
C ALA A 67 6.55 1.06 -4.39
N HIS A 68 6.88 1.16 -5.67
CA HIS A 68 8.20 1.66 -6.07
C HIS A 68 8.39 3.13 -5.70
N THR A 69 7.34 3.95 -5.81
CA THR A 69 7.40 5.34 -5.39
C THR A 69 7.72 5.44 -3.90
N LEU A 70 7.05 4.62 -3.09
CA LEU A 70 7.31 4.61 -1.65
C LEU A 70 8.73 4.12 -1.35
N ALA A 71 9.18 3.04 -1.98
CA ALA A 71 10.52 2.51 -1.75
C ALA A 71 11.59 3.53 -2.10
N THR A 72 11.44 4.23 -3.24
CA THR A 72 12.38 5.27 -3.66
C THR A 72 12.43 6.40 -2.65
N ARG A 73 11.27 6.83 -2.16
CA ARG A 73 11.20 7.90 -1.16
C ARG A 73 11.88 7.49 0.14
N LEU A 74 11.65 6.27 0.60
CA LEU A 74 12.26 5.79 1.83
C LEU A 74 13.77 5.61 1.69
N ASN A 75 14.24 5.12 0.55
CA ASN A 75 15.67 5.01 0.31
C ASN A 75 16.35 6.37 0.33
N SER A 76 15.71 7.38 -0.25
CA SER A 76 16.22 8.74 -0.21
C SER A 76 16.19 9.32 1.21
N LEU A 77 15.08 9.13 1.92
CA LEU A 77 14.88 9.70 3.26
C LEU A 77 15.86 9.11 4.27
N PHE A 78 16.07 7.81 4.21
CA PHE A 78 16.94 7.11 5.16
C PHE A 78 18.36 6.89 4.64
N ASN A 79 18.65 7.41 3.45
CA ASN A 79 19.97 7.33 2.82
C ASN A 79 20.48 5.90 2.75
N THR A 80 19.67 5.04 2.15
CA THR A 80 19.97 3.60 2.02
C THR A 80 19.43 3.11 0.68
N ASP A 81 19.79 1.89 0.30
CA ASP A 81 19.24 1.21 -0.87
C ASP A 81 18.50 -0.08 -0.50
N LYS A 82 18.20 -0.26 0.78
CA LYS A 82 17.67 -1.53 1.29
C LYS A 82 16.15 -1.62 1.27
N PHE A 83 15.45 -0.56 0.94
CA PHE A 83 14.00 -0.62 0.73
C PHE A 83 13.75 -1.11 -0.69
N THR A 84 13.11 -2.26 -0.79
CA THR A 84 12.82 -2.91 -2.07
C THR A 84 11.35 -3.28 -2.12
N VAL A 85 10.89 -3.65 -3.31
CA VAL A 85 9.50 -4.05 -3.54
C VAL A 85 9.48 -5.53 -3.85
N ILE A 86 8.62 -6.27 -3.14
CA ILE A 86 8.36 -7.68 -3.47
C ILE A 86 6.96 -7.81 -4.04
N GLU A 87 6.82 -8.71 -5.00
CA GLU A 87 5.55 -9.04 -5.61
C GLU A 87 5.02 -10.33 -5.01
N MET A 88 3.76 -10.33 -4.60
CA MET A 88 3.13 -11.51 -4.02
C MET A 88 1.85 -11.83 -4.78
N THR A 89 1.78 -13.04 -5.31
CA THR A 89 0.60 -13.50 -6.04
C THR A 89 -0.23 -14.49 -5.26
N ASN A 90 0.38 -15.11 -4.26
CA ASN A 90 -0.27 -16.11 -3.42
C ASN A 90 -0.07 -15.76 -1.96
N GLY A 91 -0.97 -16.26 -1.14
CA GLY A 91 -0.87 -16.05 0.29
C GLY A 91 -1.46 -17.23 1.05
N THR A 92 -1.24 -17.23 2.33
CA THR A 92 -1.84 -18.20 3.24
C THR A 92 -2.97 -17.53 4.00
N LEU A 93 -4.11 -18.21 4.07
CA LEU A 93 -5.23 -17.67 4.84
C LEU A 93 -4.84 -17.56 6.30
N HIS A 94 -4.89 -16.34 6.82
CA HIS A 94 -4.60 -16.07 8.22
C HIS A 94 -5.89 -16.19 9.02
N LYS A 95 -5.93 -17.12 9.95
CA LYS A 95 -7.10 -17.31 10.81
C LYS A 95 -6.94 -16.51 12.08
N LYS A 96 -8.00 -15.85 12.42
CA LYS A 96 -8.07 -15.07 13.64
C LYS A 96 -8.44 -15.93 14.82
#